data_ccd602fc86e9f6e7e22b7fc32b7346a6
#
_entry.id   ccd602fc86e9f6e7e22b7fc32b7346a6
#
_cell.length_a   1.000
_cell.length_b   1.000
_cell.length_c   1.000
_cell.angle_alpha   90.00
_cell.angle_beta   90.00
_cell.angle_gamma   90.00
#
_symmetry.space_group_name_H-M   'P 1'
#
loop_
_entity.id
_entity.type
_entity.pdbx_description
1 polymer ?
#
loop_
_entity_poly.entity_id
_entity_poly.type
_entity_poly.pdbx_seq_one_letter_code
_entity_poly.pdbx_strand_id
1 'polypeptide(L)'
;MSFTRRHFLHVGAALAAAPPARPAPSDRVGVGFIGCGARAHELIEAVKQHPAAEIAGLVDAYRGRVERARERAGGRAKVYRTYHAVLAQKSIDAVVIAAPDHWHRQMVLDALEAGKDVYVEKPLTYRSSEGLEIIRAARARERMVQVGSQGVSGEAQQKARELIRSGRLGKVTLIRAAYNRNTASGAWIYPIPPDASPQTVDWEMFLGP
;
A
#
# COMPACT_ATOMS: atom_id res chain seq x y z
N MET A 1 -45.03 -0.56 -30.63
CA MET A 1 -43.99 0.48 -30.85
C MET A 1 -42.85 -0.16 -31.64
N SER A 2 -42.63 0.27 -32.90
CA SER A 2 -41.59 -0.32 -33.78
C SER A 2 -40.23 0.29 -33.43
N PHE A 3 -39.29 -0.53 -32.99
CA PHE A 3 -37.91 -0.15 -32.75
C PHE A 3 -37.22 0.11 -34.10
N THR A 4 -36.81 1.34 -34.36
CA THR A 4 -36.16 1.71 -35.63
C THR A 4 -34.63 1.65 -35.47
N ARG A 5 -33.88 1.46 -36.59
CA ARG A 5 -32.42 1.51 -36.64
C ARG A 5 -31.83 2.78 -35.97
N ARG A 6 -32.55 3.91 -36.05
CA ARG A 6 -32.16 5.15 -35.39
C ARG A 6 -32.17 5.04 -33.86
N HIS A 7 -33.18 4.37 -33.28
CA HIS A 7 -33.26 4.13 -31.85
C HIS A 7 -32.11 3.25 -31.35
N PHE A 8 -31.75 2.23 -32.15
CA PHE A 8 -30.62 1.35 -31.84
C PHE A 8 -29.28 2.12 -31.81
N LEU A 9 -29.05 3.00 -32.80
CA LEU A 9 -27.83 3.81 -32.86
C LEU A 9 -27.75 4.83 -31.73
N HIS A 10 -28.85 5.45 -31.31
CA HIS A 10 -28.89 6.37 -30.20
C HIS A 10 -28.66 5.68 -28.84
N VAL A 11 -29.19 4.47 -28.65
CA VAL A 11 -28.95 3.67 -27.45
C VAL A 11 -27.49 3.19 -27.40
N GLY A 12 -26.93 2.75 -28.56
CA GLY A 12 -25.52 2.37 -28.65
C GLY A 12 -24.55 3.51 -28.38
N ALA A 13 -24.85 4.73 -28.89
CA ALA A 13 -24.04 5.93 -28.63
C ALA A 13 -24.11 6.40 -27.15
N ALA A 14 -25.28 6.29 -26.52
CA ALA A 14 -25.45 6.60 -25.11
C ALA A 14 -24.73 5.63 -24.19
N LEU A 15 -24.65 4.32 -24.54
CA LEU A 15 -23.88 3.31 -23.82
C LEU A 15 -22.36 3.51 -23.98
N ALA A 16 -21.90 3.96 -25.16
CA ALA A 16 -20.48 4.23 -25.41
C ALA A 16 -19.98 5.53 -24.75
N ALA A 17 -20.89 6.46 -24.45
CA ALA A 17 -20.59 7.74 -23.76
C ALA A 17 -20.79 7.67 -22.25
N ALA A 18 -21.28 6.57 -21.69
CA ALA A 18 -21.41 6.41 -20.25
C ALA A 18 -20.03 6.33 -19.61
N PRO A 19 -19.73 7.15 -18.59
CA PRO A 19 -18.51 6.98 -17.83
C PRO A 19 -18.48 5.54 -17.24
N PRO A 20 -17.30 4.92 -17.10
CA PRO A 20 -17.21 3.60 -16.52
C PRO A 20 -17.97 3.57 -15.20
N ALA A 21 -18.90 2.62 -15.07
CA ALA A 21 -19.70 2.48 -13.86
C ALA A 21 -18.75 2.30 -12.66
N ARG A 22 -18.94 3.11 -11.62
CA ARG A 22 -18.22 2.90 -10.37
C ARG A 22 -18.62 1.54 -9.82
N PRO A 23 -17.66 0.72 -9.38
CA PRO A 23 -17.98 -0.54 -8.70
C PRO A 23 -18.99 -0.30 -7.59
N ALA A 24 -19.93 -1.23 -7.43
CA ALA A 24 -20.85 -1.19 -6.29
C ALA A 24 -20.05 -1.20 -4.98
N PRO A 25 -20.57 -0.64 -3.87
CA PRO A 25 -19.88 -0.68 -2.59
C PRO A 25 -19.45 -2.07 -2.15
N SER A 26 -20.21 -3.11 -2.51
CA SER A 26 -19.90 -4.53 -2.28
C SER A 26 -18.72 -5.05 -3.10
N ASP A 27 -18.36 -4.37 -4.21
CA ASP A 27 -17.30 -4.79 -5.13
C ASP A 27 -15.98 -4.03 -4.90
N ARG A 28 -15.94 -3.19 -3.85
CA ARG A 28 -14.76 -2.41 -3.51
C ARG A 28 -13.93 -3.13 -2.46
N VAL A 29 -12.62 -3.09 -2.65
CA VAL A 29 -11.65 -3.55 -1.67
C VAL A 29 -11.44 -2.46 -0.63
N GLY A 30 -11.83 -2.73 0.60
CA GLY A 30 -11.56 -1.86 1.75
C GLY A 30 -10.09 -1.95 2.17
N VAL A 31 -9.39 -0.81 2.15
CA VAL A 31 -7.95 -0.73 2.47
C VAL A 31 -7.74 0.03 3.78
N GLY A 32 -7.01 -0.60 4.70
CA GLY A 32 -6.54 0.01 5.94
C GLY A 32 -5.07 0.43 5.83
N PHE A 33 -4.71 1.61 6.32
CA PHE A 33 -3.30 2.04 6.41
C PHE A 33 -2.81 1.97 7.84
N ILE A 34 -1.69 1.28 8.04
CA ILE A 34 -0.97 1.17 9.31
C ILE A 34 0.37 1.87 9.14
N GLY A 35 0.52 3.03 9.78
CA GLY A 35 1.56 3.99 9.50
C GLY A 35 1.14 5.00 8.42
N CYS A 36 1.15 6.29 8.77
CA CYS A 36 0.67 7.41 7.96
C CYS A 36 1.78 8.43 7.67
N GLY A 37 3.03 7.97 7.57
CA GLY A 37 4.19 8.80 7.27
C GLY A 37 4.27 9.22 5.79
N ALA A 38 5.41 9.82 5.39
CA ALA A 38 5.63 10.31 4.04
C ALA A 38 5.38 9.23 2.97
N ARG A 39 5.84 8.00 3.23
CA ARG A 39 5.63 6.90 2.28
C ARG A 39 4.15 6.50 2.14
N ALA A 40 3.42 6.49 3.25
CA ALA A 40 1.99 6.21 3.20
C ALA A 40 1.23 7.25 2.35
N HIS A 41 1.64 8.51 2.35
CA HIS A 41 1.02 9.54 1.51
C HIS A 41 1.12 9.22 0.01
N GLU A 42 2.26 8.71 -0.45
CA GLU A 42 2.44 8.28 -1.85
C GLU A 42 1.53 7.07 -2.18
N LEU A 43 1.46 6.11 -1.25
CA LEU A 43 0.62 4.92 -1.41
C LEU A 43 -0.88 5.26 -1.35
N ILE A 44 -1.30 6.24 -0.54
CA ILE A 44 -2.67 6.76 -0.52
C ILE A 44 -3.04 7.29 -1.91
N GLU A 45 -2.17 8.11 -2.53
CA GLU A 45 -2.44 8.63 -3.88
C GLU A 45 -2.51 7.51 -4.92
N ALA A 46 -1.66 6.48 -4.80
CA ALA A 46 -1.72 5.32 -5.68
C ALA A 46 -3.04 4.53 -5.53
N VAL A 47 -3.48 4.25 -4.30
CA VAL A 47 -4.75 3.56 -4.04
C VAL A 47 -5.94 4.34 -4.57
N LYS A 48 -5.95 5.67 -4.44
CA LYS A 48 -7.03 6.54 -4.96
C LYS A 48 -7.20 6.47 -6.48
N GLN A 49 -6.19 6.07 -7.23
CA GLN A 49 -6.28 5.91 -8.68
C GLN A 49 -7.08 4.65 -9.08
N HIS A 50 -7.34 3.74 -8.15
CA HIS A 50 -8.09 2.53 -8.41
C HIS A 50 -9.53 2.66 -7.94
N PRO A 51 -10.52 2.73 -8.86
CA PRO A 51 -11.93 2.96 -8.50
C PRO A 51 -12.54 1.82 -7.68
N ALA A 52 -11.95 0.61 -7.76
CA ALA A 52 -12.35 -0.55 -6.97
C ALA A 52 -11.74 -0.58 -5.56
N ALA A 53 -10.93 0.40 -5.17
CA ALA A 53 -10.34 0.47 -3.83
C ALA A 53 -10.94 1.64 -3.03
N GLU A 54 -11.15 1.43 -1.74
CA GLU A 54 -11.59 2.46 -0.81
C GLU A 54 -10.71 2.47 0.43
N ILE A 55 -10.19 3.66 0.80
CA ILE A 55 -9.43 3.81 2.03
C ILE A 55 -10.41 3.92 3.18
N ALA A 56 -10.57 2.80 3.92
CA ALA A 56 -11.57 2.65 4.96
C ALA A 56 -11.03 2.97 6.36
N GLY A 57 -9.73 2.78 6.60
CA GLY A 57 -9.15 2.96 7.93
C GLY A 57 -7.73 3.48 7.93
N LEU A 58 -7.37 4.24 8.96
CA LEU A 58 -6.06 4.84 9.16
C LEU A 58 -5.62 4.72 10.63
N VAL A 59 -4.34 4.46 10.86
CA VAL A 59 -3.73 4.45 12.18
C VAL A 59 -2.25 4.84 12.12
N ASP A 60 -1.80 5.64 13.06
CA ASP A 60 -0.37 5.99 13.27
C ASP A 60 -0.17 6.34 14.75
N ALA A 61 1.04 6.16 15.24
CA ALA A 61 1.44 6.56 16.59
C ALA A 61 1.47 8.09 16.76
N TYR A 62 1.60 8.86 15.67
CA TYR A 62 1.60 10.30 15.70
C TYR A 62 0.31 10.89 15.13
N ARG A 63 -0.46 11.54 15.97
CA ARG A 63 -1.77 12.12 15.64
C ARG A 63 -1.76 13.03 14.41
N GLY A 64 -0.77 13.91 14.30
CA GLY A 64 -0.67 14.84 13.16
C GLY A 64 -0.46 14.14 11.81
N ARG A 65 0.14 12.93 11.78
CA ARG A 65 0.25 12.12 10.56
C ARG A 65 -1.09 11.53 10.15
N VAL A 66 -1.84 11.03 11.11
CA VAL A 66 -3.18 10.47 10.84
C VAL A 66 -4.11 11.51 10.25
N GLU A 67 -4.14 12.72 10.81
CA GLU A 67 -5.02 13.80 10.31
C GLU A 67 -4.66 14.17 8.85
N ARG A 68 -3.39 14.38 8.56
CA ARG A 68 -2.94 14.66 7.19
C ARG A 68 -3.25 13.52 6.21
N ALA A 69 -3.08 12.26 6.64
CA ALA A 69 -3.42 11.11 5.82
C ALA A 69 -4.93 11.02 5.55
N ARG A 70 -5.75 11.35 6.54
CA ARG A 70 -7.20 11.40 6.42
C ARG A 70 -7.66 12.45 5.40
N GLU A 71 -7.10 13.65 5.46
CA GLU A 71 -7.36 14.68 4.47
C GLU A 71 -7.02 14.22 3.06
N ARG A 72 -5.81 13.64 2.86
CA ARG A 72 -5.39 13.07 1.58
C ARG A 72 -6.30 11.97 1.08
N ALA A 73 -6.78 11.12 1.98
CA ALA A 73 -7.72 10.05 1.66
C ALA A 73 -9.15 10.55 1.33
N GLY A 74 -9.37 11.87 1.32
CA GLY A 74 -10.67 12.48 1.02
C GLY A 74 -11.61 12.61 2.23
N GLY A 75 -11.08 12.55 3.45
CA GLY A 75 -11.76 12.85 4.71
C GLY A 75 -12.70 11.76 5.26
N ARG A 76 -13.01 10.73 4.47
CA ARG A 76 -13.99 9.68 4.85
C ARG A 76 -13.40 8.51 5.63
N ALA A 77 -12.10 8.27 5.52
CA ALA A 77 -11.43 7.18 6.20
C ALA A 77 -11.57 7.31 7.72
N LYS A 78 -11.89 6.21 8.39
CA LYS A 78 -12.03 6.17 9.84
C LYS A 78 -10.65 6.10 10.50
N VAL A 79 -10.44 6.89 11.54
CA VAL A 79 -9.21 6.89 12.33
C VAL A 79 -9.37 5.92 13.50
N TYR A 80 -8.36 5.09 13.71
CA TYR A 80 -8.30 4.11 14.79
C TYR A 80 -7.15 4.41 15.74
N ARG A 81 -7.27 3.96 16.99
CA ARG A 81 -6.22 4.16 18.02
C ARG A 81 -5.10 3.13 17.92
N THR A 82 -5.41 1.91 17.47
CA THR A 82 -4.45 0.82 17.37
C THR A 82 -4.60 0.12 16.02
N TYR A 83 -3.54 -0.50 15.53
CA TYR A 83 -3.62 -1.27 14.29
C TYR A 83 -4.52 -2.52 14.45
N HIS A 84 -4.58 -3.11 15.63
CA HIS A 84 -5.52 -4.20 15.90
C HIS A 84 -6.98 -3.79 15.70
N ALA A 85 -7.32 -2.54 16.04
CA ALA A 85 -8.66 -2.02 15.78
C ALA A 85 -8.96 -1.86 14.28
N VAL A 86 -7.94 -1.60 13.45
CA VAL A 86 -8.04 -1.64 11.98
C VAL A 86 -8.26 -3.07 11.50
N LEU A 87 -7.45 -4.02 11.99
CA LEU A 87 -7.53 -5.43 11.60
C LEU A 87 -8.87 -6.08 11.96
N ALA A 88 -9.48 -5.65 13.05
CA ALA A 88 -10.79 -6.17 13.48
C ALA A 88 -11.97 -5.73 12.58
N GLN A 89 -11.77 -4.81 11.63
CA GLN A 89 -12.86 -4.32 10.79
C GLN A 89 -13.18 -5.29 9.65
N LYS A 90 -14.44 -5.69 9.56
CA LYS A 90 -14.93 -6.54 8.45
C LYS A 90 -14.94 -5.82 7.10
N SER A 91 -15.04 -4.48 7.11
CA SER A 91 -15.01 -3.64 5.91
C SER A 91 -13.61 -3.37 5.39
N ILE A 92 -12.58 -3.90 6.01
CA ILE A 92 -11.19 -3.81 5.56
C ILE A 92 -10.77 -5.20 5.08
N ASP A 93 -10.44 -5.32 3.81
CA ASP A 93 -10.04 -6.57 3.16
C ASP A 93 -8.53 -6.70 3.10
N ALA A 94 -7.84 -5.57 2.93
CA ALA A 94 -6.39 -5.50 2.81
C ALA A 94 -5.80 -4.37 3.65
N VAL A 95 -4.55 -4.52 4.06
CA VAL A 95 -3.82 -3.46 4.78
C VAL A 95 -2.53 -3.08 4.08
N VAL A 96 -2.22 -1.79 4.13
CA VAL A 96 -0.94 -1.20 3.73
C VAL A 96 -0.16 -0.89 5.00
N ILE A 97 0.97 -1.58 5.20
CA ILE A 97 1.86 -1.39 6.34
C ILE A 97 3.05 -0.52 5.90
N ALA A 98 3.10 0.70 6.39
CA ALA A 98 4.16 1.69 6.17
C ALA A 98 4.69 2.23 7.52
N ALA A 99 4.78 1.34 8.48
CA ALA A 99 5.31 1.54 9.83
C ALA A 99 6.86 1.43 9.85
N PRO A 100 7.54 1.68 10.97
CA PRO A 100 8.96 1.39 11.11
C PRO A 100 9.30 -0.08 10.93
N ASP A 101 10.51 -0.37 10.44
CA ASP A 101 10.95 -1.71 10.01
C ASP A 101 10.77 -2.80 11.09
N HIS A 102 11.02 -2.47 12.35
CA HIS A 102 10.91 -3.42 13.47
C HIS A 102 9.46 -3.89 13.74
N TRP A 103 8.46 -3.14 13.24
CA TRP A 103 7.06 -3.50 13.33
C TRP A 103 6.57 -4.43 12.21
N HIS A 104 7.29 -4.49 11.07
CA HIS A 104 6.78 -5.14 9.86
C HIS A 104 6.38 -6.59 10.11
N ARG A 105 7.27 -7.38 10.73
CA ARG A 105 6.98 -8.80 11.01
C ARG A 105 5.68 -8.96 11.80
N GLN A 106 5.58 -8.29 12.96
CA GLN A 106 4.43 -8.47 13.84
C GLN A 106 3.13 -8.04 13.16
N MET A 107 3.12 -6.85 12.55
CA MET A 107 1.93 -6.33 11.87
C MET A 107 1.50 -7.20 10.68
N VAL A 108 2.45 -7.78 9.93
CA VAL A 108 2.13 -8.71 8.84
C VAL A 108 1.50 -9.98 9.37
N LEU A 109 2.07 -10.59 10.41
CA LEU A 109 1.53 -11.82 11.00
C LEU A 109 0.13 -11.62 11.57
N ASP A 110 -0.09 -10.54 12.30
CA ASP A 110 -1.38 -10.20 12.87
C ASP A 110 -2.43 -9.91 11.78
N ALA A 111 -2.03 -9.25 10.68
CA ALA A 111 -2.92 -9.00 9.55
C ALA A 111 -3.34 -10.30 8.86
N LEU A 112 -2.39 -11.22 8.65
CA LEU A 112 -2.66 -12.54 8.09
C LEU A 112 -3.57 -13.36 9.01
N GLU A 113 -3.35 -13.31 10.33
CA GLU A 113 -4.20 -13.94 11.33
C GLU A 113 -5.64 -13.42 11.27
N ALA A 114 -5.78 -12.09 11.10
CA ALA A 114 -7.07 -11.44 10.92
C ALA A 114 -7.70 -11.65 9.52
N GLY A 115 -7.09 -12.47 8.67
CA GLY A 115 -7.58 -12.80 7.33
C GLY A 115 -7.47 -11.66 6.33
N LYS A 116 -6.53 -10.73 6.51
CA LYS A 116 -6.30 -9.60 5.59
C LYS A 116 -5.18 -9.90 4.60
N ASP A 117 -5.34 -9.41 3.37
CA ASP A 117 -4.22 -9.31 2.44
C ASP A 117 -3.30 -8.15 2.83
N VAL A 118 -2.02 -8.24 2.50
CA VAL A 118 -1.02 -7.32 3.02
C VAL A 118 -0.16 -6.74 1.90
N TYR A 119 -0.08 -5.42 1.85
CA TYR A 119 1.03 -4.72 1.24
C TYR A 119 1.91 -4.18 2.37
N VAL A 120 3.19 -4.56 2.40
CA VAL A 120 4.14 -4.09 3.41
C VAL A 120 5.32 -3.39 2.75
N GLU A 121 5.72 -2.23 3.28
CA GLU A 121 6.90 -1.53 2.78
C GLU A 121 8.19 -2.34 2.98
N LYS A 122 9.17 -2.01 2.18
CA LYS A 122 10.52 -2.57 2.31
C LYS A 122 11.25 -1.92 3.52
N PRO A 123 12.13 -2.65 4.20
CA PRO A 123 12.40 -4.08 4.07
C PRO A 123 11.26 -4.92 4.65
N LEU A 124 11.00 -6.09 4.10
CA LEU A 124 9.93 -6.98 4.60
C LEU A 124 10.13 -7.34 6.07
N THR A 125 11.38 -7.49 6.47
CA THR A 125 11.75 -7.97 7.81
C THR A 125 12.92 -7.16 8.36
N TYR A 126 12.98 -7.05 9.67
CA TYR A 126 14.11 -6.48 10.39
C TYR A 126 15.25 -7.50 10.56
N ARG A 127 14.90 -8.80 10.67
CA ARG A 127 15.85 -9.91 10.78
C ARG A 127 15.58 -10.95 9.66
N SER A 128 16.62 -11.53 9.09
CA SER A 128 16.49 -12.52 8.02
C SER A 128 15.68 -13.77 8.41
N SER A 129 15.73 -14.15 9.68
CA SER A 129 14.98 -15.32 10.20
C SER A 129 13.45 -15.13 10.16
N GLU A 130 12.95 -13.91 10.14
CA GLU A 130 11.53 -13.60 10.18
C GLU A 130 10.81 -13.89 8.85
N GLY A 131 11.53 -13.86 7.73
CA GLY A 131 10.92 -13.99 6.41
C GLY A 131 10.25 -15.34 6.16
N LEU A 132 10.85 -16.44 6.65
CA LEU A 132 10.26 -17.77 6.51
C LEU A 132 8.95 -17.93 7.29
N GLU A 133 8.83 -17.28 8.42
CA GLU A 133 7.61 -17.28 9.24
C GLU A 133 6.48 -16.58 8.50
N ILE A 134 6.73 -15.40 7.93
CA ILE A 134 5.75 -14.67 7.12
C ILE A 134 5.28 -15.52 5.92
N ILE A 135 6.22 -16.15 5.19
CA ILE A 135 5.89 -17.01 4.04
C ILE A 135 4.98 -18.16 4.46
N ARG A 136 5.30 -18.82 5.58
CA ARG A 136 4.49 -19.93 6.10
C ARG A 136 3.10 -19.46 6.51
N ALA A 137 3.00 -18.34 7.22
CA ALA A 137 1.74 -17.76 7.66
C ALA A 137 0.85 -17.35 6.47
N ALA A 138 1.42 -16.69 5.46
CA ALA A 138 0.69 -16.28 4.26
C ALA A 138 0.11 -17.50 3.51
N ARG A 139 0.91 -18.57 3.35
CA ARG A 139 0.46 -19.81 2.69
C ARG A 139 -0.62 -20.53 3.50
N ALA A 140 -0.43 -20.65 4.81
CA ALA A 140 -1.38 -21.32 5.69
C ALA A 140 -2.75 -20.62 5.78
N ARG A 141 -2.77 -19.29 5.58
CA ARG A 141 -3.99 -18.47 5.60
C ARG A 141 -4.55 -18.18 4.23
N GLU A 142 -3.89 -18.65 3.15
CA GLU A 142 -4.27 -18.35 1.76
C GLU A 142 -4.43 -16.85 1.51
N ARG A 143 -3.48 -16.03 2.07
CA ARG A 143 -3.48 -14.58 1.94
C ARG A 143 -2.30 -14.11 1.11
N MET A 144 -2.49 -12.99 0.42
CA MET A 144 -1.44 -12.36 -0.37
C MET A 144 -0.58 -11.44 0.50
N VAL A 145 0.72 -11.51 0.30
CA VAL A 145 1.69 -10.55 0.85
C VAL A 145 2.51 -9.97 -0.30
N GLN A 146 2.35 -8.68 -0.53
CA GLN A 146 3.13 -7.93 -1.49
C GLN A 146 4.13 -7.03 -0.77
N VAL A 147 5.42 -7.18 -1.10
CA VAL A 147 6.46 -6.29 -0.60
C VAL A 147 6.59 -5.07 -1.50
N GLY A 148 6.64 -3.89 -0.91
CA GLY A 148 6.74 -2.58 -1.56
C GLY A 148 8.13 -2.29 -2.13
N SER A 149 8.64 -3.14 -3.01
CA SER A 149 9.90 -2.92 -3.71
C SER A 149 9.70 -1.99 -4.90
N GLN A 150 10.01 -0.70 -4.71
CA GLN A 150 9.81 0.32 -5.73
C GLN A 150 10.63 0.02 -6.99
N GLY A 151 10.08 0.40 -8.12
CA GLY A 151 10.76 0.32 -9.41
C GLY A 151 10.76 -1.05 -10.07
N VAL A 152 10.54 -2.15 -9.34
CA VAL A 152 10.58 -3.51 -9.92
C VAL A 152 9.55 -3.70 -11.04
N SER A 153 8.41 -3.02 -10.95
CA SER A 153 7.34 -3.03 -11.97
C SER A 153 7.49 -1.93 -13.03
N GLY A 154 8.53 -1.11 -12.97
CA GLY A 154 8.77 -0.04 -13.94
C GLY A 154 9.08 -0.59 -15.34
N GLU A 155 8.71 0.14 -16.39
CA GLU A 155 8.88 -0.29 -17.77
C GLU A 155 10.33 -0.64 -18.13
N ALA A 156 11.29 0.17 -17.67
CA ALA A 156 12.72 -0.07 -17.90
C ALA A 156 13.18 -1.38 -17.27
N GLN A 157 12.76 -1.67 -16.04
CA GLN A 157 13.09 -2.90 -15.31
C GLN A 157 12.43 -4.13 -15.96
N GLN A 158 11.18 -4.01 -16.40
CA GLN A 158 10.50 -5.07 -17.12
C GLN A 158 11.18 -5.34 -18.48
N LYS A 159 11.59 -4.29 -19.21
CA LYS A 159 12.33 -4.44 -20.46
C LYS A 159 13.69 -5.08 -20.26
N ALA A 160 14.42 -4.66 -19.23
CA ALA A 160 15.71 -5.29 -18.87
C ALA A 160 15.53 -6.80 -18.54
N ARG A 161 14.50 -7.13 -17.78
CA ARG A 161 14.15 -8.52 -17.47
C ARG A 161 13.84 -9.35 -18.72
N GLU A 162 13.08 -8.78 -19.68
CA GLU A 162 12.78 -9.42 -20.96
C GLU A 162 14.06 -9.68 -21.76
N LEU A 163 14.95 -8.67 -21.90
CA LEU A 163 16.20 -8.79 -22.63
C LEU A 163 17.15 -9.84 -22.03
N ILE A 164 17.22 -9.93 -20.70
CA ILE A 164 18.02 -10.93 -20.00
C ILE A 164 17.43 -12.34 -20.25
N ARG A 165 16.11 -12.49 -20.06
CA ARG A 165 15.43 -13.79 -20.20
C ARG A 165 15.40 -14.31 -21.63
N SER A 166 15.34 -13.44 -22.62
CA SER A 166 15.39 -13.85 -24.04
C SER A 166 16.79 -14.29 -24.52
N GLY A 167 17.80 -14.19 -23.65
CA GLY A 167 19.17 -14.55 -24.01
C GLY A 167 19.89 -13.54 -24.93
N ARG A 168 19.26 -12.42 -25.29
CA ARG A 168 19.84 -11.40 -26.19
C ARG A 168 21.14 -10.79 -25.65
N LEU A 169 21.34 -10.79 -24.34
CA LEU A 169 22.60 -10.35 -23.72
C LEU A 169 23.63 -11.45 -23.59
N GLY A 170 23.31 -12.69 -24.01
CA GLY A 170 24.13 -13.84 -23.74
C GLY A 170 24.22 -14.18 -22.25
N LYS A 171 25.31 -14.83 -21.84
CA LYS A 171 25.54 -15.20 -20.44
C LYS A 171 25.96 -13.96 -19.64
N VAL A 172 25.15 -13.57 -18.68
CA VAL A 172 25.50 -12.50 -17.73
C VAL A 172 26.58 -13.01 -16.78
N THR A 173 27.77 -12.46 -16.86
CA THR A 173 28.95 -12.86 -16.05
C THR A 173 29.28 -11.88 -14.95
N LEU A 174 28.83 -10.63 -15.04
CA LEU A 174 29.10 -9.61 -14.04
C LEU A 174 27.93 -8.61 -13.99
N ILE A 175 27.54 -8.25 -12.78
CA ILE A 175 26.63 -7.14 -12.52
C ILE A 175 27.39 -6.13 -11.67
N ARG A 176 27.46 -4.89 -12.13
CA ARG A 176 28.01 -3.75 -11.36
C ARG A 176 26.90 -2.78 -11.04
N ALA A 177 26.64 -2.56 -9.76
CA ALA A 177 25.71 -1.56 -9.29
C ALA A 177 26.48 -0.50 -8.48
N ALA A 178 26.13 0.78 -8.71
CA ALA A 178 26.63 1.90 -7.92
C ALA A 178 25.45 2.76 -7.50
N TYR A 179 25.46 3.18 -6.25
CA TYR A 179 24.47 4.10 -5.70
C TYR A 179 25.19 5.24 -5.00
N ASN A 180 25.51 6.25 -5.78
CA ASN A 180 26.22 7.43 -5.28
C ASN A 180 25.19 8.39 -4.67
N ARG A 181 25.32 8.63 -3.38
CA ARG A 181 24.47 9.55 -2.65
C ARG A 181 25.33 10.51 -1.84
N ASN A 182 25.54 11.67 -2.39
CA ASN A 182 26.27 12.74 -1.75
C ASN A 182 25.44 14.02 -1.81
N THR A 183 24.76 14.35 -0.72
CA THR A 183 23.97 15.56 -0.58
C THR A 183 24.42 16.32 0.67
N ALA A 184 24.53 17.64 0.57
CA ALA A 184 24.94 18.49 1.70
C ALA A 184 24.00 18.39 2.91
N SER A 185 22.72 18.13 2.68
CA SER A 185 21.71 18.00 3.72
C SER A 185 21.56 16.58 4.29
N GLY A 186 22.36 15.62 3.82
CA GLY A 186 22.17 14.21 4.15
C GLY A 186 20.97 13.58 3.42
N ALA A 187 20.87 12.25 3.56
CA ALA A 187 19.79 11.48 2.94
C ALA A 187 18.75 11.10 3.99
N TRP A 188 17.46 11.14 3.62
CA TRP A 188 16.35 10.68 4.48
C TRP A 188 16.16 11.51 5.75
N ILE A 189 16.56 12.76 5.74
CA ILE A 189 16.26 13.69 6.84
C ILE A 189 14.85 14.24 6.61
N TYR A 190 13.95 13.85 7.48
CA TYR A 190 12.60 14.39 7.53
C TYR A 190 12.50 15.37 8.71
N PRO A 191 11.90 16.55 8.52
CA PRO A 191 11.74 17.49 9.62
C PRO A 191 10.85 16.88 10.70
N ILE A 192 11.25 17.10 11.96
CA ILE A 192 10.38 16.80 13.09
C ILE A 192 9.25 17.83 13.09
N PRO A 193 7.98 17.41 13.06
CA PRO A 193 6.87 18.36 13.13
C PRO A 193 6.92 19.21 14.40
N PRO A 194 6.59 20.52 14.32
CA PRO A 194 6.70 21.42 15.47
C PRO A 194 5.82 21.03 16.66
N ASP A 195 4.74 20.29 16.39
CA ASP A 195 3.79 19.81 17.40
C ASP A 195 4.12 18.41 17.93
N ALA A 196 5.21 17.79 17.46
CA ALA A 196 5.62 16.47 17.95
C ALA A 196 6.08 16.56 19.41
N SER A 197 5.38 15.85 20.28
CA SER A 197 5.59 15.87 21.73
C SER A 197 5.07 14.56 22.34
N PRO A 198 5.37 14.25 23.61
CA PRO A 198 4.78 13.11 24.30
C PRO A 198 3.23 13.12 24.34
N GLN A 199 2.60 14.26 24.15
CA GLN A 199 1.15 14.39 24.12
C GLN A 199 0.54 14.11 22.74
N THR A 200 1.32 14.22 21.67
CA THR A 200 0.88 14.04 20.29
C THR A 200 1.41 12.78 19.63
N VAL A 201 2.46 12.17 20.22
CA VAL A 201 3.08 10.92 19.77
C VAL A 201 2.90 9.86 20.85
N ASP A 202 2.28 8.75 20.52
CA ASP A 202 2.23 7.56 21.36
C ASP A 202 3.57 6.81 21.22
N TRP A 203 4.49 7.09 22.16
CA TRP A 203 5.83 6.53 22.14
C TRP A 203 5.87 5.03 22.38
N GLU A 204 4.97 4.52 23.22
CA GLU A 204 4.86 3.09 23.50
C GLU A 204 4.45 2.34 22.21
N MET A 205 3.42 2.85 21.52
CA MET A 205 3.01 2.33 20.24
C MET A 205 4.11 2.46 19.17
N PHE A 206 4.89 3.55 19.16
CA PHE A 206 5.96 3.77 18.19
C PHE A 206 7.14 2.83 18.39
N LEU A 207 7.60 2.68 19.64
CA LEU A 207 8.76 1.86 19.99
C LEU A 207 8.46 0.37 19.88
N GLY A 208 7.27 -0.05 20.29
CA GLY A 208 6.83 -1.43 20.20
C GLY A 208 7.53 -2.38 21.16
N PRO A 209 7.37 -3.69 20.91
CA PRO A 209 7.96 -4.74 21.73
C PRO A 209 9.47 -4.88 21.52
#